data_00514567e5f565d95d9cd0c4a5a096fe
#
_entry.id   00514567e5f565d95d9cd0c4a5a096fe
#
_cell.length_a   1.000
_cell.length_b   1.000
_cell.length_c   1.000
_cell.angle_alpha   90.00
_cell.angle_beta   90.00
_cell.angle_gamma   90.00
#
_symmetry.space_group_name_H-M   'P 1'
#
loop_
_entity.id
_entity.type
_entity.pdbx_description
1 polymer ?
#
loop_
_entity_poly.entity_id
_entity_poly.type
_entity_poly.pdbx_seq_one_letter_code
_entity_poly.pdbx_strand_id
1 'polypeptide(L)'
;MVFTIKSNNMWNFLKPAPHKDLLPEGKIDSTYKSLRWQVFVGIFIGYAGYYIVRKNFSMAMPFLTDPAGPYGFDKGSLSIVLSLNAVAYALSKFLMGSVSDRSNARVFLPLGLALAALSMMFMAVPIELFGASTTSIVIMAVLNFLVGWFNGMGWPP
;
A
#
# COMPACT_ATOMS: atom_id res chain seq x y z
N MET A 1 12.48 -39.58 -21.21
CA MET A 1 13.27 -38.59 -20.48
C MET A 1 12.60 -37.24 -20.71
N VAL A 2 11.70 -36.84 -19.82
CA VAL A 2 10.92 -35.59 -19.96
C VAL A 2 11.71 -34.49 -19.25
N PHE A 3 12.28 -33.58 -20.03
CA PHE A 3 12.94 -32.38 -19.49
C PHE A 3 11.87 -31.45 -18.96
N THR A 4 11.64 -31.46 -17.64
CA THR A 4 10.83 -30.45 -16.97
C THR A 4 11.69 -29.17 -16.89
N ILE A 5 11.43 -28.24 -17.80
CA ILE A 5 11.97 -26.88 -17.75
C ILE A 5 11.40 -26.23 -16.49
N LYS A 6 12.23 -26.13 -15.45
CA LYS A 6 11.94 -25.38 -14.23
C LYS A 6 11.93 -23.89 -14.59
N SER A 7 10.79 -23.41 -15.05
CA SER A 7 10.56 -21.98 -15.26
C SER A 7 10.77 -21.27 -13.92
N ASN A 8 11.91 -20.62 -13.76
CA ASN A 8 12.17 -19.69 -12.67
C ASN A 8 11.36 -18.41 -12.89
N ASN A 9 10.04 -18.50 -12.72
CA ASN A 9 9.17 -17.34 -12.77
C ASN A 9 9.43 -16.50 -11.51
N MET A 10 9.92 -15.28 -11.73
CA MET A 10 10.14 -14.24 -10.70
C MET A 10 8.89 -13.99 -9.82
N TRP A 11 7.72 -14.43 -10.27
CA TRP A 11 6.43 -14.28 -9.58
C TRP A 11 6.03 -15.47 -8.69
N ASN A 12 6.90 -16.48 -8.53
CA ASN A 12 6.57 -17.66 -7.71
C ASN A 12 6.35 -17.33 -6.24
N PHE A 13 6.91 -16.22 -5.74
CA PHE A 13 6.71 -15.77 -4.36
C PHE A 13 5.30 -15.20 -4.09
N LEU A 14 4.58 -14.78 -5.15
CA LEU A 14 3.20 -14.30 -5.04
C LEU A 14 2.16 -15.44 -5.13
N LYS A 15 2.57 -16.65 -5.50
CA LYS A 15 1.65 -17.78 -5.59
C LYS A 15 1.10 -18.16 -4.22
N PRO A 16 -0.16 -18.63 -4.13
CA PRO A 16 -0.72 -19.16 -2.91
C PRO A 16 0.18 -20.22 -2.29
N ALA A 17 0.25 -20.26 -0.97
CA ALA A 17 1.03 -21.27 -0.27
C ALA A 17 0.52 -22.68 -0.61
N PRO A 18 1.42 -23.69 -0.76
CA PRO A 18 1.01 -25.05 -1.01
C PRO A 18 0.13 -25.58 0.14
N HIS A 19 -0.81 -26.46 -0.21
CA HIS A 19 -1.67 -27.09 0.76
C HIS A 19 -0.82 -27.90 1.76
N LYS A 20 -1.11 -27.78 3.06
CA LYS A 20 -0.46 -28.57 4.11
C LYS A 20 -1.41 -29.67 4.57
N ASP A 21 -0.83 -30.79 5.02
CA ASP A 21 -1.57 -31.89 5.61
C ASP A 21 -2.31 -31.44 6.88
N LEU A 22 -3.41 -32.11 7.16
CA LEU A 22 -4.24 -31.86 8.36
C LEU A 22 -3.43 -32.16 9.62
N LEU A 23 -3.57 -31.30 10.62
CA LEU A 23 -2.94 -31.50 11.93
C LEU A 23 -3.65 -32.63 12.70
N PRO A 24 -2.92 -33.37 13.56
CA PRO A 24 -3.53 -34.30 14.49
C PRO A 24 -4.52 -33.58 15.41
N GLU A 25 -5.69 -34.21 15.67
CA GLU A 25 -6.80 -33.62 16.43
C GLU A 25 -6.39 -32.97 17.77
N GLY A 26 -5.48 -33.58 18.52
CA GLY A 26 -5.00 -33.03 19.79
C GLY A 26 -4.14 -31.76 19.71
N LYS A 27 -3.70 -31.33 18.51
CA LYS A 27 -2.89 -30.15 18.32
C LYS A 27 -3.65 -28.99 17.64
N ILE A 28 -4.88 -29.24 17.22
CA ILE A 28 -5.66 -28.26 16.43
C ILE A 28 -5.89 -26.98 17.24
N ASP A 29 -6.44 -27.09 18.46
CA ASP A 29 -6.85 -25.93 19.25
C ASP A 29 -5.69 -25.02 19.67
N SER A 30 -4.56 -25.61 20.09
CA SER A 30 -3.39 -24.84 20.50
C SER A 30 -2.73 -24.12 19.31
N THR A 31 -2.61 -24.83 18.18
CA THR A 31 -2.05 -24.26 16.96
C THR A 31 -2.96 -23.18 16.39
N TYR A 32 -4.28 -23.40 16.38
CA TYR A 32 -5.26 -22.43 15.95
C TYR A 32 -5.20 -21.13 16.75
N LYS A 33 -5.17 -21.21 18.08
CA LYS A 33 -5.05 -20.05 18.97
C LYS A 33 -3.78 -19.24 18.68
N SER A 34 -2.64 -19.91 18.52
CA SER A 34 -1.35 -19.27 18.23
C SER A 34 -1.37 -18.58 16.87
N LEU A 35 -1.81 -19.28 15.81
CA LEU A 35 -1.88 -18.72 14.45
C LEU A 35 -2.87 -17.57 14.36
N ARG A 36 -4.02 -17.67 15.03
CA ARG A 36 -5.02 -16.60 15.10
C ARG A 36 -4.43 -15.30 15.65
N TRP A 37 -3.67 -15.39 16.76
CA TRP A 37 -3.00 -14.22 17.34
C TRP A 37 -1.93 -13.64 16.41
N GLN A 38 -1.11 -14.49 15.81
CA GLN A 38 -0.08 -14.03 14.86
C GLN A 38 -0.69 -13.29 13.67
N VAL A 39 -1.74 -13.85 13.08
CA VAL A 39 -2.44 -13.24 11.95
C VAL A 39 -3.10 -11.93 12.39
N PHE A 40 -3.79 -11.91 13.53
CA PHE A 40 -4.44 -10.71 14.05
C PHE A 40 -3.45 -9.58 14.28
N VAL A 41 -2.34 -9.84 14.98
CA VAL A 41 -1.31 -8.82 15.26
C VAL A 41 -0.65 -8.36 13.96
N GLY A 42 -0.35 -9.27 13.03
CA GLY A 42 0.22 -8.93 11.74
C GLY A 42 -0.68 -8.01 10.91
N ILE A 43 -1.97 -8.32 10.83
CA ILE A 43 -2.96 -7.50 10.12
C ILE A 43 -3.11 -6.14 10.83
N PHE A 44 -3.21 -6.12 12.16
CA PHE A 44 -3.37 -4.90 12.92
C PHE A 44 -2.21 -3.92 12.71
N ILE A 45 -0.96 -4.41 12.82
CA ILE A 45 0.25 -3.58 12.60
C ILE A 45 0.32 -3.13 11.13
N GLY A 46 0.08 -4.02 10.19
CA GLY A 46 0.07 -3.70 8.76
C GLY A 46 -0.96 -2.63 8.43
N TYR A 47 -2.18 -2.78 8.95
CA TYR A 47 -3.26 -1.82 8.74
C TYR A 47 -2.97 -0.45 9.36
N ALA A 48 -2.44 -0.43 10.58
CA ALA A 48 -1.98 0.81 11.20
C ALA A 48 -0.91 1.52 10.35
N GLY A 49 0.05 0.77 9.81
CA GLY A 49 1.07 1.28 8.89
C GLY A 49 0.46 1.93 7.63
N TYR A 50 -0.53 1.29 7.01
CA TYR A 50 -1.23 1.86 5.87
C TYR A 50 -1.93 3.19 6.19
N TYR A 51 -2.56 3.30 7.36
CA TYR A 51 -3.19 4.55 7.80
C TYR A 51 -2.18 5.67 8.03
N ILE A 52 -1.05 5.35 8.65
CA ILE A 52 0.03 6.33 8.87
C ILE A 52 0.51 6.87 7.52
N VAL A 53 0.84 5.99 6.57
CA VAL A 53 1.31 6.41 5.24
C VAL A 53 0.25 7.27 4.52
N ARG A 54 -1.00 6.84 4.52
CA ARG A 54 -2.10 7.53 3.83
C ARG A 54 -2.38 8.93 4.37
N LYS A 55 -2.23 9.15 5.66
CA LYS A 55 -2.57 10.42 6.31
C LYS A 55 -1.46 11.47 6.24
N ASN A 56 -0.24 11.09 5.91
CA ASN A 56 0.91 11.99 5.88
C ASN A 56 0.68 13.23 5.00
N PHE A 57 0.22 13.06 3.77
CA PHE A 57 -0.03 14.20 2.88
C PHE A 57 -1.10 15.15 3.43
N SER A 58 -2.18 14.61 3.96
CA SER A 58 -3.25 15.40 4.58
C SER A 58 -2.74 16.22 5.79
N MET A 59 -1.82 15.65 6.57
CA MET A 59 -1.21 16.35 7.70
C MET A 59 -0.20 17.41 7.26
N ALA A 60 0.45 17.25 6.13
CA ALA A 60 1.38 18.22 5.56
C ALA A 60 0.67 19.43 4.90
N MET A 61 -0.60 19.27 4.48
CA MET A 61 -1.34 20.32 3.76
C MET A 61 -1.32 21.69 4.44
N PRO A 62 -1.55 21.85 5.76
CA PRO A 62 -1.52 23.15 6.40
C PRO A 62 -0.17 23.87 6.22
N PHE A 63 0.93 23.14 6.29
CA PHE A 63 2.28 23.69 6.11
C PHE A 63 2.58 24.05 4.65
N LEU A 64 2.06 23.27 3.71
CA LEU A 64 2.24 23.50 2.28
C LEU A 64 1.41 24.69 1.78
N THR A 65 0.27 24.96 2.39
CA THR A 65 -0.64 26.04 2.00
C THR A 65 -0.48 27.32 2.83
N ASP A 66 0.42 27.35 3.80
CA ASP A 66 0.66 28.53 4.62
C ASP A 66 1.21 29.69 3.76
N PRO A 67 0.50 30.83 3.67
CA PRO A 67 0.97 31.98 2.92
C PRO A 67 2.25 32.61 3.49
N ALA A 68 2.50 32.44 4.79
CA ALA A 68 3.73 32.90 5.46
C ALA A 68 4.84 31.85 5.40
N GLY A 69 4.53 30.66 4.93
CA GLY A 69 5.46 29.54 4.84
C GLY A 69 6.32 29.58 3.56
N PRO A 70 7.33 28.70 3.48
CA PRO A 70 8.26 28.68 2.36
C PRO A 70 7.67 28.18 1.05
N TYR A 71 6.49 27.54 1.07
CA TYR A 71 5.93 26.84 -0.09
C TYR A 71 4.79 27.58 -0.78
N GLY A 72 3.77 28.03 -0.04
CA GLY A 72 2.66 28.86 -0.55
C GLY A 72 1.82 28.21 -1.66
N PHE A 73 1.61 26.88 -1.61
CA PHE A 73 0.76 26.19 -2.57
C PHE A 73 -0.70 26.62 -2.47
N ASP A 74 -1.38 26.67 -3.61
CA ASP A 74 -2.84 26.85 -3.62
C ASP A 74 -3.56 25.66 -3.01
N LYS A 75 -4.43 25.94 -2.05
CA LYS A 75 -5.22 24.93 -1.33
C LYS A 75 -6.13 24.11 -2.26
N GLY A 76 -6.69 24.75 -3.29
CA GLY A 76 -7.55 24.09 -4.27
C GLY A 76 -6.78 23.02 -5.04
N SER A 77 -5.60 23.36 -5.53
CA SER A 77 -4.73 22.43 -6.25
C SER A 77 -4.31 21.23 -5.39
N LEU A 78 -3.91 21.44 -4.14
CA LEU A 78 -3.56 20.33 -3.23
C LEU A 78 -4.78 19.49 -2.84
N SER A 79 -5.97 20.08 -2.80
CA SER A 79 -7.21 19.32 -2.56
C SER A 79 -7.53 18.36 -3.71
N ILE A 80 -7.21 18.74 -4.94
CA ILE A 80 -7.32 17.83 -6.11
C ILE A 80 -6.35 16.66 -5.95
N VAL A 81 -5.10 16.92 -5.56
CA VAL A 81 -4.11 15.86 -5.28
C VAL A 81 -4.62 14.89 -4.23
N LEU A 82 -5.24 15.39 -3.16
CA LEU A 82 -5.81 14.57 -2.10
C LEU A 82 -7.02 13.74 -2.60
N SER A 83 -7.86 14.32 -3.44
CA SER A 83 -9.03 13.63 -4.01
C SER A 83 -8.62 12.49 -4.93
N LEU A 84 -7.54 12.65 -5.71
CA LEU A 84 -6.99 11.59 -6.56
C LEU A 84 -6.55 10.37 -5.76
N ASN A 85 -6.04 10.56 -4.55
CA ASN A 85 -5.73 9.43 -3.65
C ASN A 85 -6.99 8.63 -3.31
N ALA A 86 -8.09 9.30 -2.98
CA ALA A 86 -9.34 8.64 -2.64
C ALA A 86 -9.92 7.86 -3.83
N VAL A 87 -9.88 8.44 -5.03
CA VAL A 87 -10.31 7.78 -6.27
C VAL A 87 -9.44 6.55 -6.58
N ALA A 88 -8.11 6.71 -6.51
CA ALA A 88 -7.17 5.61 -6.73
C ALA A 88 -7.41 4.46 -5.74
N TYR A 89 -7.61 4.78 -4.47
CA TYR A 89 -7.90 3.81 -3.42
C TYR A 89 -9.20 3.04 -3.70
N ALA A 90 -10.27 3.74 -4.09
CA ALA A 90 -11.55 3.11 -4.40
C ALA A 90 -11.43 2.15 -5.59
N LEU A 91 -10.79 2.58 -6.69
CA LEU A 91 -10.55 1.75 -7.87
C LEU A 91 -9.65 0.55 -7.56
N SER A 92 -8.55 0.80 -6.85
CA SER A 92 -7.61 -0.25 -6.45
C SER A 92 -8.29 -1.31 -5.58
N LYS A 93 -9.08 -0.89 -4.60
CA LYS A 93 -9.78 -1.81 -3.71
C LYS A 93 -10.67 -2.80 -4.46
N PHE A 94 -11.36 -2.32 -5.50
CA PHE A 94 -12.19 -3.15 -6.34
C PHE A 94 -11.37 -4.17 -7.15
N LEU A 95 -10.27 -3.73 -7.76
CA LEU A 95 -9.43 -4.58 -8.60
C LEU A 95 -8.52 -5.50 -7.77
N MET A 96 -7.92 -4.98 -6.69
CA MET A 96 -6.95 -5.72 -5.87
C MET A 96 -7.60 -6.81 -5.01
N GLY A 97 -8.92 -6.75 -4.74
CA GLY A 97 -9.64 -7.85 -4.12
C GLY A 97 -9.46 -9.15 -4.91
N SER A 98 -9.76 -9.12 -6.22
CA SER A 98 -9.60 -10.29 -7.08
C SER A 98 -8.16 -10.77 -7.25
N VAL A 99 -7.18 -9.86 -7.15
CA VAL A 99 -5.76 -10.21 -7.21
C VAL A 99 -5.30 -10.81 -5.89
N SER A 100 -5.76 -10.27 -4.77
CA SER A 100 -5.45 -10.75 -3.43
C SER A 100 -5.91 -12.19 -3.20
N ASP A 101 -7.12 -12.55 -3.67
CA ASP A 101 -7.67 -13.90 -3.56
C ASP A 101 -6.81 -14.97 -4.25
N ARG A 102 -6.05 -14.55 -5.27
CA ARG A 102 -5.17 -15.43 -6.07
C ARG A 102 -3.70 -15.32 -5.66
N SER A 103 -3.40 -14.50 -4.66
CA SER A 103 -2.04 -14.17 -4.25
C SER A 103 -1.75 -14.65 -2.83
N ASN A 104 -0.45 -14.67 -2.47
CA ASN A 104 -0.03 -14.94 -1.11
C ASN A 104 -0.17 -13.67 -0.26
N ALA A 105 -1.17 -13.62 0.61
CA ALA A 105 -1.46 -12.46 1.47
C ALA A 105 -0.26 -12.05 2.34
N ARG A 106 0.60 -13.00 2.74
CA ARG A 106 1.80 -12.72 3.55
C ARG A 106 2.83 -11.86 2.83
N VAL A 107 2.81 -11.88 1.50
CA VAL A 107 3.72 -11.09 0.67
C VAL A 107 3.00 -9.88 0.10
N PHE A 108 1.75 -10.05 -0.30
CA PHE A 108 0.96 -9.03 -0.97
C PHE A 108 0.73 -7.79 -0.10
N LEU A 109 0.35 -8.00 1.17
CA LEU A 109 0.12 -6.92 2.14
C LEU A 109 1.39 -6.09 2.43
N PRO A 110 2.53 -6.70 2.83
CA PRO A 110 3.75 -5.92 3.07
C PRO A 110 4.30 -5.25 1.82
N LEU A 111 4.15 -5.87 0.66
CA LEU A 111 4.58 -5.29 -0.62
C LEU A 111 3.80 -4.01 -0.93
N GLY A 112 2.48 -4.04 -0.79
CA GLY A 112 1.64 -2.86 -0.99
C GLY A 112 2.01 -1.73 -0.03
N LEU A 113 2.25 -2.05 1.25
CA LEU A 113 2.68 -1.08 2.25
C LEU A 113 4.05 -0.46 1.89
N ALA A 114 5.03 -1.28 1.49
CA ALA A 114 6.35 -0.80 1.10
C ALA A 114 6.28 0.13 -0.12
N LEU A 115 5.50 -0.24 -1.15
CA LEU A 115 5.31 0.59 -2.34
C LEU A 115 4.58 1.90 -2.03
N ALA A 116 3.56 1.87 -1.16
CA ALA A 116 2.87 3.07 -0.70
C ALA A 116 3.81 3.99 0.09
N ALA A 117 4.62 3.43 1.00
CA ALA A 117 5.60 4.19 1.77
C ALA A 117 6.67 4.82 0.90
N LEU A 118 7.22 4.08 -0.08
CA LEU A 118 8.17 4.60 -1.05
C LEU A 118 7.56 5.76 -1.86
N SER A 119 6.36 5.60 -2.38
CA SER A 119 5.67 6.67 -3.12
C SER A 119 5.48 7.91 -2.25
N MET A 120 5.17 7.75 -0.96
CA MET A 120 5.02 8.85 -0.02
C MET A 120 6.37 9.52 0.30
N MET A 121 7.46 8.75 0.42
CA MET A 121 8.81 9.32 0.64
C MET A 121 9.26 10.22 -0.51
N PHE A 122 8.93 9.84 -1.75
CA PHE A 122 9.25 10.67 -2.92
C PHE A 122 8.39 11.93 -3.04
N MET A 123 7.38 12.12 -2.19
CA MET A 123 6.47 13.27 -2.24
C MET A 123 7.16 14.60 -1.97
N ALA A 124 8.25 14.61 -1.21
CA ALA A 124 9.04 15.81 -0.92
C ALA A 124 9.89 16.25 -2.13
N VAL A 125 10.33 15.32 -2.96
CA VAL A 125 11.27 15.58 -4.05
C VAL A 125 10.79 16.66 -5.04
N PRO A 126 9.56 16.64 -5.58
CA PRO A 126 9.09 17.67 -6.48
C PRO A 126 9.05 19.05 -5.83
N ILE A 127 8.77 19.13 -4.54
CA ILE A 127 8.72 20.39 -3.79
C ILE A 127 10.12 21.01 -3.72
N GLU A 128 11.13 20.20 -3.38
CA GLU A 128 12.52 20.63 -3.28
C GLU A 128 13.11 21.04 -4.65
N LEU A 129 12.74 20.34 -5.74
CA LEU A 129 13.32 20.58 -7.06
C LEU A 129 12.64 21.71 -7.82
N PHE A 130 11.34 21.88 -7.69
CA PHE A 130 10.52 22.77 -8.53
C PHE A 130 9.72 23.82 -7.74
N GLY A 131 9.82 23.82 -6.39
CA GLY A 131 9.06 24.71 -5.54
C GLY A 131 7.55 24.58 -5.70
N ALA A 132 6.81 25.65 -5.45
CA ALA A 132 5.35 25.72 -5.61
C ALA A 132 4.95 25.91 -7.09
N SER A 133 5.25 24.95 -7.93
CA SER A 133 4.98 24.97 -9.37
C SER A 133 3.89 23.98 -9.78
N THR A 134 3.31 24.19 -10.97
CA THR A 134 2.37 23.23 -11.58
C THR A 134 3.02 21.85 -11.77
N THR A 135 4.32 21.81 -12.10
CA THR A 135 5.08 20.57 -12.27
C THR A 135 5.10 19.79 -10.95
N SER A 136 5.35 20.46 -9.81
CA SER A 136 5.32 19.83 -8.48
C SER A 136 3.95 19.25 -8.19
N ILE A 137 2.88 19.99 -8.46
CA ILE A 137 1.50 19.54 -8.24
C ILE A 137 1.19 18.28 -9.06
N VAL A 138 1.58 18.25 -10.34
CA VAL A 138 1.36 17.09 -11.21
C VAL A 138 2.12 15.86 -10.71
N ILE A 139 3.39 16.00 -10.36
CA ILE A 139 4.19 14.88 -9.84
C ILE A 139 3.62 14.40 -8.50
N MET A 140 3.26 15.31 -7.59
CA MET A 140 2.61 14.96 -6.33
C MET A 140 1.26 14.27 -6.55
N ALA A 141 0.50 14.68 -7.56
CA ALA A 141 -0.76 14.03 -7.92
C ALA A 141 -0.55 12.57 -8.35
N VAL A 142 0.45 12.32 -9.19
CA VAL A 142 0.82 10.96 -9.62
C VAL A 142 1.30 10.12 -8.44
N LEU A 143 2.19 10.66 -7.62
CA LEU A 143 2.70 9.95 -6.44
C LEU A 143 1.58 9.64 -5.44
N ASN A 144 0.69 10.61 -5.18
CA ASN A 144 -0.42 10.41 -4.26
C ASN A 144 -1.49 9.45 -4.82
N PHE A 145 -1.66 9.42 -6.13
CA PHE A 145 -2.46 8.39 -6.80
C PHE A 145 -1.85 7.00 -6.58
N LEU A 146 -0.54 6.84 -6.73
CA LEU A 146 0.16 5.58 -6.45
C LEU A 146 0.03 5.18 -4.98
N VAL A 147 0.15 6.12 -4.04
CA VAL A 147 -0.11 5.86 -2.62
C VAL A 147 -1.52 5.31 -2.43
N GLY A 148 -2.53 5.93 -3.00
CA GLY A 148 -3.92 5.45 -2.95
C GLY A 148 -4.07 4.07 -3.56
N TRP A 149 -3.45 3.85 -4.71
CA TRP A 149 -3.49 2.57 -5.42
C TRP A 149 -2.89 1.43 -4.58
N PHE A 150 -1.70 1.60 -4.04
CA PHE A 150 -1.04 0.60 -3.21
C PHE A 150 -1.72 0.42 -1.84
N ASN A 151 -2.37 1.45 -1.32
CA ASN A 151 -3.21 1.32 -0.13
C ASN A 151 -4.40 0.36 -0.32
N GLY A 152 -4.90 0.22 -1.55
CA GLY A 152 -5.94 -0.75 -1.86
C GLY A 152 -5.50 -2.21 -1.68
N MET A 153 -4.19 -2.48 -1.76
CA MET A 153 -3.62 -3.81 -1.48
C MET A 153 -3.64 -4.17 0.02
N GLY A 154 -3.78 -3.18 0.89
CA GLY A 154 -3.79 -3.37 2.35
C GLY A 154 -5.13 -3.81 2.93
N TRP A 155 -6.16 -3.88 2.14
CA TRP A 155 -7.47 -4.35 2.59
C TRP A 155 -7.63 -5.80 2.19
N PRO A 156 -7.65 -6.75 3.15
CA PRO A 156 -8.04 -8.11 2.85
C PRO A 156 -9.49 -8.14 2.37
N PRO A 157 -9.85 -9.03 1.45
CA PRO A 157 -11.22 -9.24 1.02
C PRO A 157 -12.09 -9.76 2.17
#